data_4e434215eae60fe93ece1cec7f12fc25
#
_entry.id   4e434215eae60fe93ece1cec7f12fc25
#
_cell.length_a   1.000
_cell.length_b   1.000
_cell.length_c   1.000
_cell.angle_alpha   90.00
_cell.angle_beta   90.00
_cell.angle_gamma   90.00
#
_symmetry.space_group_name_H-M   'P 1'
#
loop_
_entity.id
_entity.type
_entity.pdbx_description
1 polymer ?
#
loop_
_entity_poly.entity_id
_entity_poly.type
_entity_poly.pdbx_seq_one_letter_code
_entity_poly.pdbx_strand_id
1 'polypeptide(L)'
;MKVRAAVAREAKKPLSLETVELDGPHEGEVLVEIKATGICHTDEYTLSGMDSEGLFPSILGHEGAGVVVDVGKNVTGLKKGDHVIPLYTPECRHCEYCLSRKSNLCVAIRATQGKGVMPDGTSRFSSGKDTVYHYMGTSTFANYTVLPEIALAKIRPDAPFDKVCYIGCGVTTGI
;
A
#
# COMPACT_ATOMS: atom_id res chain seq x y z
N MET A 1 8.89 -10.39 -9.79
CA MET A 1 8.76 -11.68 -9.06
C MET A 1 7.29 -12.12 -9.01
N LYS A 2 7.03 -13.43 -8.79
CA LYS A 2 5.64 -13.90 -8.60
C LYS A 2 5.23 -13.79 -7.14
N VAL A 3 4.04 -13.24 -6.89
CA VAL A 3 3.49 -13.06 -5.55
C VAL A 3 2.05 -13.57 -5.47
N ARG A 4 1.64 -14.03 -4.31
CA ARG A 4 0.26 -14.42 -4.05
C ARG A 4 -0.52 -13.22 -3.53
N ALA A 5 -1.69 -12.99 -4.10
CA ALA A 5 -2.55 -11.88 -3.72
C ALA A 5 -4.03 -12.28 -3.76
N ALA A 6 -4.85 -11.60 -2.94
CA ALA A 6 -6.29 -11.62 -3.05
C ALA A 6 -6.70 -10.43 -3.94
N VAL A 7 -7.06 -10.73 -5.18
CA VAL A 7 -7.38 -9.75 -6.22
C VAL A 7 -8.87 -9.49 -6.27
N ALA A 8 -9.27 -8.24 -6.18
CA ALA A 8 -10.61 -7.77 -6.52
C ALA A 8 -10.70 -7.58 -8.03
N ARG A 9 -11.30 -8.51 -8.76
CA ARG A 9 -11.41 -8.44 -10.22
C ARG A 9 -12.48 -7.48 -10.70
N GLU A 10 -13.59 -7.44 -10.00
CA GLU A 10 -14.71 -6.53 -10.25
C GLU A 10 -15.52 -6.30 -8.98
N ALA A 11 -16.30 -5.24 -8.97
CA ALA A 11 -17.18 -4.93 -7.84
C ALA A 11 -18.21 -6.04 -7.59
N LYS A 12 -18.57 -6.24 -6.33
CA LYS A 12 -19.60 -7.23 -5.88
C LYS A 12 -19.25 -8.69 -6.15
N LYS A 13 -17.99 -8.99 -6.47
CA LYS A 13 -17.51 -10.36 -6.62
C LYS A 13 -16.56 -10.72 -5.48
N PRO A 14 -16.49 -11.99 -5.07
CA PRO A 14 -15.50 -12.44 -4.11
C PRO A 14 -14.08 -12.14 -4.58
N LEU A 15 -13.17 -11.90 -3.63
CA LEU A 15 -11.76 -11.82 -3.91
C LEU A 15 -11.25 -13.16 -4.49
N SER A 16 -10.41 -13.08 -5.51
CA SER A 16 -9.78 -14.22 -6.14
C SER A 16 -8.33 -14.37 -5.65
N LEU A 17 -7.98 -15.56 -5.12
CA LEU A 17 -6.60 -15.85 -4.73
C LEU A 17 -5.79 -16.22 -5.97
N GLU A 18 -4.87 -15.36 -6.34
CA GLU A 18 -4.10 -15.47 -7.58
C GLU A 18 -2.60 -15.33 -7.35
N THR A 19 -1.84 -15.79 -8.35
CA THR A 19 -0.43 -15.45 -8.49
C THR A 19 -0.32 -14.35 -9.53
N VAL A 20 0.18 -13.20 -9.11
CA VAL A 20 0.41 -12.04 -9.97
C VAL A 20 1.91 -11.75 -10.06
N GLU A 21 2.31 -11.00 -11.08
CA GLU A 21 3.67 -10.49 -11.18
C GLU A 21 3.76 -9.19 -10.37
N LEU A 22 4.83 -9.08 -9.59
CA LEU A 22 5.23 -7.87 -8.89
C LEU A 22 6.58 -7.43 -9.41
N ASP A 23 6.65 -6.21 -9.94
CA ASP A 23 7.91 -5.58 -10.34
C ASP A 23 8.72 -5.19 -9.09
N GLY A 24 10.02 -5.05 -9.25
CA GLY A 24 10.91 -4.66 -8.15
C GLY A 24 10.72 -3.21 -7.72
N PRO A 25 11.30 -2.81 -6.58
CA PRO A 25 11.23 -1.44 -6.15
C PRO A 25 12.07 -0.54 -7.07
N HIS A 26 11.44 0.50 -7.63
CA HIS A 26 12.09 1.54 -8.40
C HIS A 26 12.76 2.57 -7.47
N GLU A 27 13.21 3.68 -8.03
CA GLU A 27 13.83 4.75 -7.26
C GLU A 27 12.87 5.32 -6.19
N GLY A 28 13.34 5.40 -4.95
CA GLY A 28 12.54 5.86 -3.81
C GLY A 28 11.48 4.86 -3.30
N GLU A 29 11.50 3.63 -3.79
CA GLU A 29 10.52 2.59 -3.42
C GLU A 29 11.14 1.48 -2.57
N VAL A 30 10.29 0.77 -1.87
CA VAL A 30 10.65 -0.30 -0.94
C VAL A 30 9.77 -1.52 -1.19
N LEU A 31 10.39 -2.68 -1.32
CA LEU A 31 9.71 -3.97 -1.36
C LEU A 31 9.52 -4.48 0.07
N VAL A 32 8.28 -4.75 0.44
CA VAL A 32 7.89 -5.21 1.78
C VAL A 32 7.24 -6.58 1.69
N GLU A 33 7.71 -7.52 2.51
CA GLU A 33 7.01 -8.76 2.80
C GLU A 33 5.96 -8.51 3.88
N ILE A 34 4.70 -8.65 3.53
CA ILE A 34 3.58 -8.46 4.47
C ILE A 34 3.48 -9.68 5.39
N LYS A 35 3.54 -9.46 6.69
CA LYS A 35 3.45 -10.49 7.73
C LYS A 35 2.06 -10.56 8.36
N ALA A 36 1.37 -9.44 8.39
CA ALA A 36 -0.02 -9.35 8.86
C ALA A 36 -0.75 -8.20 8.15
N THR A 37 -2.04 -8.35 7.97
CA THR A 37 -2.91 -7.30 7.47
C THR A 37 -4.27 -7.36 8.16
N GLY A 38 -4.83 -6.21 8.49
CA GLY A 38 -6.21 -6.07 8.91
C GLY A 38 -7.17 -6.05 7.72
N ILE A 39 -8.44 -6.28 8.01
CA ILE A 39 -9.55 -6.11 7.07
C ILE A 39 -10.41 -4.96 7.59
N CYS A 40 -10.46 -3.88 6.84
CA CYS A 40 -11.21 -2.68 7.19
C CYS A 40 -12.55 -2.65 6.45
N HIS A 41 -13.54 -1.96 7.03
CA HIS A 41 -14.81 -1.72 6.35
C HIS A 41 -14.63 -0.93 5.04
N THR A 42 -13.56 -0.15 4.91
CA THR A 42 -13.21 0.57 3.69
C THR A 42 -12.89 -0.39 2.53
N ASP A 43 -12.25 -1.53 2.80
CA ASP A 43 -12.00 -2.56 1.79
C ASP A 43 -13.32 -3.16 1.28
N GLU A 44 -14.26 -3.44 2.20
CA GLU A 44 -15.59 -3.93 1.86
C GLU A 44 -16.40 -2.88 1.10
N TYR A 45 -16.34 -1.61 1.50
CA TYR A 45 -17.02 -0.51 0.82
C TYR A 45 -16.58 -0.41 -0.65
N THR A 46 -15.28 -0.49 -0.90
CA THR A 46 -14.75 -0.50 -2.28
C THR A 46 -15.18 -1.77 -3.02
N LEU A 47 -15.04 -2.96 -2.42
CA LEU A 47 -15.42 -4.24 -3.03
C LEU A 47 -16.94 -4.30 -3.34
N SER A 48 -17.77 -3.67 -2.52
CA SER A 48 -19.22 -3.58 -2.77
C SER A 48 -19.59 -2.73 -3.99
N GLY A 49 -18.63 -1.98 -4.56
CA GLY A 49 -18.85 -1.06 -5.67
C GLY A 49 -19.56 0.23 -5.29
N MET A 50 -19.64 0.56 -4.00
CA MET A 50 -20.19 1.82 -3.51
C MET A 50 -19.16 2.95 -3.54
N ASP A 51 -17.89 2.61 -3.60
CA ASP A 51 -16.79 3.56 -3.71
C ASP A 51 -16.63 4.02 -5.15
N SER A 52 -16.92 5.30 -5.41
CA SER A 52 -16.82 5.89 -6.75
C SER A 52 -15.37 6.02 -7.24
N GLU A 53 -14.38 5.93 -6.34
CA GLU A 53 -12.95 5.94 -6.67
C GLU A 53 -12.37 4.51 -6.77
N GLY A 54 -13.20 3.48 -6.55
CA GLY A 54 -12.79 2.08 -6.61
C GLY A 54 -12.33 1.67 -8.01
N LEU A 55 -11.13 1.10 -8.11
CA LEU A 55 -10.53 0.60 -9.35
C LEU A 55 -10.50 -0.92 -9.36
N PHE A 56 -10.74 -1.51 -10.53
CA PHE A 56 -10.68 -2.96 -10.73
C PHE A 56 -9.97 -3.28 -12.06
N PRO A 57 -9.15 -4.35 -12.14
CA PRO A 57 -8.74 -5.22 -11.03
C PRO A 57 -7.76 -4.53 -10.10
N SER A 58 -7.87 -4.76 -8.80
CA SER A 58 -6.95 -4.20 -7.80
C SER A 58 -6.65 -5.19 -6.67
N ILE A 59 -5.56 -4.94 -5.95
CA ILE A 59 -5.24 -5.64 -4.71
C ILE A 59 -5.57 -4.70 -3.57
N LEU A 60 -6.61 -5.03 -2.80
CA LEU A 60 -7.08 -4.24 -1.68
C LEU A 60 -6.14 -4.36 -0.46
N GLY A 61 -6.58 -3.85 0.70
CA GLY A 61 -5.85 -3.87 1.96
C GLY A 61 -4.95 -2.65 2.15
N HIS A 62 -5.08 -2.04 3.33
CA HIS A 62 -4.32 -0.84 3.71
C HIS A 62 -3.88 -0.84 5.18
N GLU A 63 -4.17 -1.90 5.91
CA GLU A 63 -3.77 -2.11 7.31
C GLU A 63 -2.70 -3.18 7.39
N GLY A 64 -1.48 -2.88 6.98
CA GLY A 64 -0.40 -3.86 6.91
C GLY A 64 0.68 -3.70 7.98
N ALA A 65 1.43 -4.77 8.17
CA ALA A 65 2.72 -4.74 8.85
C ALA A 65 3.64 -5.79 8.22
N GLY A 66 4.92 -5.46 8.09
CA GLY A 66 5.82 -6.36 7.39
C GLY A 66 7.29 -6.03 7.57
N VAL A 67 8.11 -6.69 6.77
CA VAL A 67 9.58 -6.58 6.79
C VAL A 67 10.06 -6.10 5.44
N VAL A 68 10.96 -5.14 5.44
CA VAL A 68 11.66 -4.68 4.23
C VAL A 68 12.54 -5.80 3.68
N VAL A 69 12.35 -6.16 2.41
CA VAL A 69 13.12 -7.22 1.73
C VAL A 69 14.13 -6.65 0.76
N ASP A 70 13.77 -5.53 0.11
CA ASP A 70 14.64 -4.83 -0.83
C ASP A 70 14.28 -3.35 -0.89
N VAL A 71 15.23 -2.53 -1.36
CA VAL A 71 15.07 -1.08 -1.47
C VAL A 71 15.59 -0.60 -2.81
N GLY A 72 14.86 0.31 -3.45
CA GLY A 72 15.27 0.97 -4.67
C GLY A 72 16.36 2.03 -4.44
N LYS A 73 16.86 2.60 -5.53
CA LYS A 73 17.83 3.71 -5.46
C LYS A 73 17.25 4.87 -4.65
N ASN A 74 18.13 5.62 -3.99
CA ASN A 74 17.82 6.84 -3.22
C ASN A 74 16.93 6.62 -1.98
N VAL A 75 16.59 5.38 -1.63
CA VAL A 75 16.01 5.06 -0.30
C VAL A 75 17.11 5.22 0.75
N THR A 76 16.88 6.03 1.77
CA THR A 76 17.88 6.39 2.79
C THR A 76 17.47 6.11 4.22
N GLY A 77 16.17 6.10 4.51
CA GLY A 77 15.63 5.90 5.87
C GLY A 77 15.33 4.44 6.22
N LEU A 78 15.28 3.56 5.23
CA LEU A 78 14.94 2.16 5.39
C LEU A 78 16.00 1.25 4.76
N LYS A 79 16.13 0.04 5.31
CA LYS A 79 17.01 -1.01 4.79
C LYS A 79 16.40 -2.39 4.97
N LYS A 80 16.91 -3.36 4.24
CA LYS A 80 16.52 -4.76 4.38
C LYS A 80 16.56 -5.22 5.84
N GLY A 81 15.50 -5.87 6.28
CA GLY A 81 15.29 -6.36 7.64
C GLY A 81 14.58 -5.36 8.57
N ASP A 82 14.37 -4.13 8.17
CA ASP A 82 13.58 -3.18 8.97
C ASP A 82 12.11 -3.62 9.03
N HIS A 83 11.51 -3.52 10.20
CA HIS A 83 10.08 -3.73 10.41
C HIS A 83 9.32 -2.44 10.13
N VAL A 84 8.25 -2.52 9.38
CA VAL A 84 7.51 -1.35 8.90
C VAL A 84 6.01 -1.55 8.93
N ILE A 85 5.29 -0.44 9.06
CA ILE A 85 3.85 -0.33 8.77
C ILE A 85 3.64 0.64 7.62
N PRO A 86 2.76 0.35 6.65
CA PRO A 86 2.40 1.26 5.59
C PRO A 86 1.43 2.33 6.08
N LEU A 87 1.46 3.47 5.42
CA LEU A 87 0.55 4.58 5.61
C LEU A 87 -0.14 4.89 4.29
N TYR A 88 -1.46 4.76 4.25
CA TYR A 88 -2.27 5.00 3.05
C TYR A 88 -2.48 6.49 2.74
N THR A 89 -2.08 7.39 3.65
CA THR A 89 -2.10 8.84 3.44
C THR A 89 -0.70 9.44 3.65
N PRO A 90 0.30 9.05 2.83
CA PRO A 90 1.64 9.59 2.96
C PRO A 90 1.68 11.07 2.60
N GLU A 91 2.78 11.73 2.93
CA GLU A 91 3.05 13.14 2.67
C GLU A 91 4.16 13.34 1.65
N CYS A 92 4.13 14.41 0.85
CA CYS A 92 5.23 14.73 -0.06
C CYS A 92 6.31 15.63 0.57
N ARG A 93 6.03 16.25 1.71
CA ARG A 93 6.88 17.18 2.47
C ARG A 93 7.21 18.52 1.80
N HIS A 94 6.66 18.80 0.61
CA HIS A 94 6.96 20.03 -0.14
C HIS A 94 5.73 20.80 -0.63
N CYS A 95 4.54 20.23 -0.66
CA CYS A 95 3.34 21.00 -0.99
C CYS A 95 2.92 21.91 0.17
N GLU A 96 2.06 22.89 -0.12
CA GLU A 96 1.58 23.89 0.86
C GLU A 96 0.99 23.24 2.12
N TYR A 97 0.24 22.14 1.97
CA TYR A 97 -0.36 21.44 3.11
C TYR A 97 0.71 20.76 3.98
N CYS A 98 1.69 20.10 3.38
CA CYS A 98 2.77 19.49 4.14
C CYS A 98 3.60 20.55 4.89
N LEU A 99 3.92 21.66 4.22
CA LEU A 99 4.69 22.75 4.81
C LEU A 99 3.91 23.48 5.92
N SER A 100 2.58 23.51 5.85
CA SER A 100 1.72 24.08 6.89
C SER A 100 1.33 23.07 8.00
N ARG A 101 1.96 21.91 8.06
CA ARG A 101 1.71 20.82 9.02
C ARG A 101 0.31 20.20 8.91
N LYS A 102 -0.29 20.25 7.74
CA LYS A 102 -1.55 19.59 7.40
C LYS A 102 -1.28 18.46 6.39
N SER A 103 -0.30 17.63 6.68
CA SER A 103 0.21 16.59 5.75
C SER A 103 -0.85 15.57 5.36
N ASN A 104 -1.86 15.34 6.19
CA ASN A 104 -3.05 14.56 5.86
C ASN A 104 -3.86 15.11 4.66
N LEU A 105 -3.64 16.37 4.26
CA LEU A 105 -4.23 17.01 3.10
C LEU A 105 -3.27 17.06 1.90
N CYS A 106 -2.21 16.28 1.89
CA CYS A 106 -1.22 16.27 0.81
C CYS A 106 -1.88 16.00 -0.55
N VAL A 107 -1.76 16.97 -1.46
CA VAL A 107 -2.38 16.89 -2.79
C VAL A 107 -1.53 16.12 -3.80
N ALA A 108 -0.21 16.08 -3.63
CA ALA A 108 0.71 15.43 -4.56
C ALA A 108 0.53 13.89 -4.58
N ILE A 109 0.31 13.30 -3.43
CA ILE A 109 0.10 11.84 -3.30
C ILE A 109 -1.25 11.42 -3.89
N ARG A 110 -2.30 12.19 -3.67
CA ARG A 110 -3.64 11.85 -4.18
C ARG A 110 -3.73 11.83 -5.70
N ALA A 111 -2.87 12.58 -6.37
CA ALA A 111 -2.85 12.65 -7.84
C ALA A 111 -2.55 11.31 -8.52
N THR A 112 -1.79 10.42 -7.86
CA THR A 112 -1.43 9.09 -8.38
C THR A 112 -2.13 7.96 -7.62
N GLN A 113 -2.26 8.09 -6.31
CA GLN A 113 -2.91 7.10 -5.45
C GLN A 113 -4.37 6.83 -5.86
N GLY A 114 -5.16 7.87 -6.17
CA GLY A 114 -6.52 7.72 -6.67
C GLY A 114 -6.63 7.08 -8.05
N LYS A 115 -5.52 6.96 -8.78
CA LYS A 115 -5.42 6.24 -10.05
C LYS A 115 -4.89 4.81 -9.90
N GLY A 116 -4.65 4.36 -8.68
CA GLY A 116 -4.13 3.03 -8.39
C GLY A 116 -2.72 2.78 -8.89
N VAL A 117 -1.90 3.83 -8.98
CA VAL A 117 -0.53 3.77 -9.49
C VAL A 117 0.47 4.40 -8.52
N MET A 118 1.74 4.07 -8.72
CA MET A 118 2.87 4.66 -8.02
C MET A 118 3.12 6.11 -8.47
N PRO A 119 3.97 6.88 -7.78
CA PRO A 119 4.26 8.27 -8.16
C PRO A 119 4.74 8.49 -9.59
N ASP A 120 5.33 7.47 -10.23
CA ASP A 120 5.76 7.50 -11.64
C ASP A 120 4.63 7.25 -12.65
N GLY A 121 3.40 7.03 -12.15
CA GLY A 121 2.22 6.79 -12.98
C GLY A 121 2.05 5.35 -13.45
N THR A 122 2.84 4.39 -12.94
CA THR A 122 2.74 2.97 -13.31
C THR A 122 2.39 2.10 -12.11
N SER A 123 1.76 0.94 -12.35
CA SER A 123 1.57 -0.08 -11.31
C SER A 123 2.76 -1.01 -11.26
N ARG A 124 3.03 -1.55 -10.06
CA ARG A 124 4.02 -2.63 -9.87
C ARG A 124 3.39 -4.01 -10.00
N PHE A 125 2.06 -4.11 -10.00
CA PHE A 125 1.35 -5.38 -10.16
C PHE A 125 0.83 -5.57 -11.57
N SER A 126 0.94 -6.81 -12.08
CA SER A 126 0.34 -7.21 -13.36
C SER A 126 -0.10 -8.67 -13.35
N SER A 127 -1.09 -8.99 -14.18
CA SER A 127 -1.57 -10.36 -14.42
C SER A 127 -1.55 -10.62 -15.92
N GLY A 128 -0.50 -11.27 -16.41
CA GLY A 128 -0.25 -11.39 -17.85
C GLY A 128 0.00 -10.03 -18.47
N LYS A 129 -0.91 -9.57 -19.35
CA LYS A 129 -0.85 -8.25 -19.99
C LYS A 129 -1.67 -7.18 -19.27
N ASP A 130 -2.47 -7.57 -18.29
CA ASP A 130 -3.38 -6.68 -17.62
C ASP A 130 -2.70 -6.01 -16.42
N THR A 131 -2.90 -4.71 -16.29
CA THR A 131 -2.50 -3.97 -15.09
C THR A 131 -3.41 -4.36 -13.93
N VAL A 132 -2.82 -4.64 -12.77
CA VAL A 132 -3.53 -4.76 -11.50
C VAL A 132 -3.22 -3.53 -10.67
N TYR A 133 -4.24 -2.78 -10.27
CA TYR A 133 -4.05 -1.50 -9.61
C TYR A 133 -3.65 -1.64 -8.14
N HIS A 134 -2.87 -0.68 -7.67
CA HIS A 134 -2.64 -0.49 -6.24
C HIS A 134 -3.91 0.06 -5.58
N TYR A 135 -4.17 -0.37 -4.36
CA TYR A 135 -5.21 0.20 -3.53
C TYR A 135 -4.61 1.08 -2.46
N MET A 136 -5.00 2.35 -2.42
CA MET A 136 -4.50 3.35 -1.47
C MET A 136 -2.96 3.41 -1.39
N GLY A 137 -2.26 3.05 -2.46
CA GLY A 137 -0.80 3.00 -2.52
C GLY A 137 -0.16 1.93 -1.62
N THR A 138 -0.90 0.98 -1.09
CA THR A 138 -0.45 0.01 -0.07
C THR A 138 -0.62 -1.45 -0.50
N SER A 139 -1.83 -1.87 -0.90
CA SER A 139 -2.14 -3.22 -1.43
C SER A 139 -1.67 -4.36 -0.53
N THR A 140 -2.08 -4.33 0.74
CA THR A 140 -1.58 -5.28 1.74
C THR A 140 -2.23 -6.67 1.70
N PHE A 141 -3.24 -6.89 0.82
CA PHE A 141 -3.80 -8.24 0.59
C PHE A 141 -2.95 -9.06 -0.38
N ALA A 142 -1.65 -8.77 -0.44
CA ALA A 142 -0.63 -9.58 -1.11
C ALA A 142 0.46 -9.93 -0.10
N ASN A 143 1.14 -11.06 -0.31
CA ASN A 143 2.26 -11.43 0.56
C ASN A 143 3.51 -10.55 0.37
N TYR A 144 3.60 -9.82 -0.75
CA TYR A 144 4.60 -8.77 -0.99
C TYR A 144 3.94 -7.60 -1.68
N THR A 145 4.40 -6.40 -1.35
CA THR A 145 3.98 -5.16 -2.02
C THR A 145 5.16 -4.19 -2.14
N VAL A 146 5.07 -3.28 -3.08
CA VAL A 146 6.03 -2.18 -3.27
C VAL A 146 5.36 -0.88 -2.91
N LEU A 147 6.02 -0.05 -2.11
CA LEU A 147 5.52 1.24 -1.68
C LEU A 147 6.63 2.30 -1.76
N PRO A 148 6.28 3.59 -1.93
CA PRO A 148 7.23 4.67 -1.73
C PRO A 148 7.79 4.65 -0.29
N GLU A 149 9.09 4.93 -0.11
CA GLU A 149 9.71 5.02 1.22
C GLU A 149 8.92 5.92 2.17
N ILE A 150 8.41 7.04 1.66
CA ILE A 150 7.66 8.04 2.43
C ILE A 150 6.31 7.51 2.97
N ALA A 151 5.80 6.41 2.40
CA ALA A 151 4.59 5.74 2.83
C ALA A 151 4.84 4.65 3.90
N LEU A 152 6.06 4.55 4.43
CA LEU A 152 6.44 3.52 5.39
C LEU A 152 6.96 4.14 6.68
N ALA A 153 6.41 3.69 7.80
CA ALA A 153 6.92 4.01 9.13
C ALA A 153 7.71 2.83 9.69
N LYS A 154 8.98 3.06 10.03
CA LYS A 154 9.80 2.07 10.72
C LYS A 154 9.33 1.89 12.15
N ILE A 155 9.18 0.65 12.56
CA ILE A 155 8.74 0.25 13.91
C ILE A 155 9.82 -0.55 14.65
N ARG A 156 9.59 -0.80 15.93
CA ARG A 156 10.45 -1.65 16.74
C ARG A 156 10.48 -3.08 16.20
N PRO A 157 11.63 -3.76 16.18
CA PRO A 157 11.75 -5.11 15.62
C PRO A 157 11.04 -6.19 16.46
N ASP A 158 10.69 -5.89 17.71
CA ASP A 158 9.96 -6.79 18.62
C ASP A 158 8.44 -6.54 18.61
N ALA A 159 7.95 -5.58 17.83
CA ALA A 159 6.53 -5.30 17.73
C ALA A 159 5.79 -6.44 17.02
N PRO A 160 4.71 -7.01 17.61
CA PRO A 160 3.97 -8.11 16.99
C PRO A 160 3.16 -7.62 15.80
N PHE A 161 3.45 -8.16 14.61
CA PHE A 161 2.84 -7.71 13.35
C PHE A 161 1.32 -7.78 13.34
N ASP A 162 0.73 -8.81 13.95
CA ASP A 162 -0.72 -9.01 14.08
C ASP A 162 -1.44 -7.98 14.96
N LYS A 163 -0.68 -7.18 15.71
CA LYS A 163 -1.21 -6.09 16.53
C LYS A 163 -0.95 -4.72 15.87
N VAL A 164 0.27 -4.51 15.41
CA VAL A 164 0.66 -3.19 14.89
C VAL A 164 0.13 -2.89 13.48
N CYS A 165 -0.33 -3.90 12.73
CA CYS A 165 -0.90 -3.69 11.40
C CYS A 165 -2.12 -2.73 11.41
N TYR A 166 -2.86 -2.66 12.53
CA TYR A 166 -4.03 -1.77 12.65
C TYR A 166 -3.68 -0.30 12.92
N ILE A 167 -2.41 0.01 13.25
CA ILE A 167 -2.01 1.39 13.60
C ILE A 167 -2.25 2.36 12.45
N GLY A 168 -2.03 1.91 11.20
CA GLY A 168 -2.16 2.74 10.00
C GLY A 168 -3.59 3.22 9.71
N CYS A 169 -4.62 2.56 10.24
CA CYS A 169 -6.03 2.91 10.02
C CYS A 169 -6.88 2.73 11.27
N GLY A 170 -7.23 1.49 11.63
CA GLY A 170 -8.26 1.22 12.64
C GLY A 170 -7.97 1.83 14.02
N VAL A 171 -6.73 1.79 14.48
CA VAL A 171 -6.34 2.41 15.76
C VAL A 171 -6.45 3.93 15.68
N THR A 172 -5.90 4.55 14.65
CA THR A 172 -5.93 6.01 14.47
C THR A 172 -7.36 6.53 14.32
N THR A 173 -8.20 5.79 13.61
CA THR A 173 -9.62 6.13 13.42
C THR A 173 -10.44 5.95 14.70
N GLY A 174 -10.07 5.00 15.55
CA GLY A 174 -10.80 4.65 16.77
C GLY A 174 -10.47 5.51 18.01
N ILE A 175 -9.49 6.43 17.92
CA ILE A 175 -9.10 7.36 18.97
C ILE A 175 -9.85 8.68 18.80
#